data_55c5257f451a3455cf4c48dd171d339e
#
_entry.id   55c5257f451a3455cf4c48dd171d339e
#
_cell.length_a   1.000
_cell.length_b   1.000
_cell.length_c   1.000
_cell.angle_alpha   90.00
_cell.angle_beta   90.00
_cell.angle_gamma   90.00
#
_symmetry.space_group_name_H-M   'P 1'
#
loop_
_entity.id
_entity.type
_entity.pdbx_description
1 polymer ?
#
loop_
_entity_poly.entity_id
_entity_poly.type
_entity_poly.pdbx_seq_one_letter_code
_entity_poly.pdbx_strand_id
1 'polypeptide(L)'
;MIHTVLEYVRDRLKKHFRNEFSGTNVKVVLSNLDNANGLVVDKTANSIVFFLINVTEETTLKNNLNRSVSAGQNFLAKKQAPLHLNFQIMFCANFSEGNYLDGLNYLSSIIHFFHVHPKLDCSPIKDKENSIGKLTFELCTLDYGEISQVWSAIGSKLTPSLIYKVNILVFEDKSIPGKIPAIESVQNRI
;
A
#
# COMPACT_ATOMS: atom_id res chain seq x y z
N MET A 1 -9.45 5.74 0.61
CA MET A 1 -8.65 4.63 0.03
C MET A 1 -7.28 4.48 0.70
N ILE A 2 -6.32 5.44 0.58
CA ILE A 2 -4.94 5.27 1.12
C ILE A 2 -4.96 4.98 2.62
N HIS A 3 -5.64 5.80 3.41
CA HIS A 3 -5.76 5.62 4.86
C HIS A 3 -6.34 4.25 5.22
N THR A 4 -7.38 3.82 4.52
CA THR A 4 -8.08 2.54 4.75
C THR A 4 -7.13 1.34 4.56
N VAL A 5 -6.29 1.39 3.51
CA VAL A 5 -5.25 0.38 3.25
C VAL A 5 -4.23 0.34 4.38
N LEU A 6 -3.72 1.50 4.79
CA LEU A 6 -2.71 1.57 5.86
C LEU A 6 -3.28 1.14 7.21
N GLU A 7 -4.51 1.50 7.52
CA GLU A 7 -5.20 1.01 8.73
C GLU A 7 -5.38 -0.51 8.72
N TYR A 8 -5.73 -1.08 7.57
CA TYR A 8 -5.83 -2.53 7.43
C TYR A 8 -4.48 -3.22 7.68
N VAL A 9 -3.40 -2.70 7.09
CA VAL A 9 -2.04 -3.22 7.34
C VAL A 9 -1.69 -3.14 8.82
N ARG A 10 -1.96 -2.01 9.47
CA ARG A 10 -1.77 -1.83 10.92
C ARG A 10 -2.50 -2.91 11.73
N ASP A 11 -3.77 -3.13 11.42
CA ASP A 11 -4.60 -4.05 12.20
C ASP A 11 -4.20 -5.52 11.97
N ARG A 12 -3.74 -5.86 10.75
CA ARG A 12 -3.16 -7.17 10.43
C ARG A 12 -1.87 -7.42 11.22
N LEU A 13 -0.96 -6.44 11.27
CA LEU A 13 0.28 -6.54 12.05
C LEU A 13 0.02 -6.57 13.56
N LYS A 14 -0.93 -5.76 14.07
CA LYS A 14 -1.34 -5.84 15.49
C LYS A 14 -1.85 -7.21 15.86
N LYS A 15 -2.65 -7.83 14.99
CA LYS A 15 -3.13 -9.20 15.22
C LYS A 15 -1.99 -10.21 15.21
N HIS A 16 -1.06 -10.10 14.27
CA HIS A 16 0.10 -10.98 14.17
C HIS A 16 0.96 -10.88 15.45
N PHE A 17 1.37 -9.69 15.86
CA PHE A 17 2.17 -9.49 17.06
C PHE A 17 1.49 -9.97 18.34
N ARG A 18 0.19 -9.77 18.45
CA ARG A 18 -0.57 -10.27 19.59
C ARG A 18 -0.55 -11.79 19.71
N ASN A 19 -0.52 -12.48 18.57
CA ASN A 19 -0.44 -13.95 18.52
C ASN A 19 0.97 -14.46 18.77
N GLU A 20 2.00 -13.77 18.27
CA GLU A 20 3.39 -14.21 18.33
C GLU A 20 4.04 -13.85 19.66
N PHE A 21 3.79 -12.64 20.17
CA PHE A 21 4.36 -12.12 21.41
C PHE A 21 3.31 -12.09 22.53
N SER A 22 2.88 -13.26 22.99
CA SER A 22 1.90 -13.42 24.06
C SER A 22 2.35 -12.69 25.33
N GLY A 23 1.58 -11.69 25.76
CA GLY A 23 1.86 -10.91 26.98
C GLY A 23 2.63 -9.61 26.75
N THR A 24 3.13 -9.33 25.57
CA THR A 24 3.82 -8.06 25.25
C THR A 24 2.89 -7.14 24.45
N ASN A 25 2.68 -5.92 24.95
CA ASN A 25 1.85 -4.93 24.27
C ASN A 25 2.66 -4.18 23.20
N VAL A 26 3.00 -4.87 22.09
CA VAL A 26 3.71 -4.24 20.98
C VAL A 26 2.83 -3.19 20.33
N LYS A 27 3.29 -1.96 20.36
CA LYS A 27 2.60 -0.85 19.72
C LYS A 27 2.98 -0.78 18.23
N VAL A 28 1.99 -0.93 17.36
CA VAL A 28 2.12 -0.63 15.93
C VAL A 28 1.38 0.67 15.67
N VAL A 29 2.12 1.70 15.28
CA VAL A 29 1.62 3.07 15.14
C VAL A 29 1.73 3.50 13.69
N LEU A 30 0.63 3.93 13.12
CA LEU A 30 0.60 4.62 11.82
C LEU A 30 0.74 6.12 12.09
N SER A 31 1.94 6.65 11.91
CA SER A 31 2.26 8.05 12.21
C SER A 31 3.62 8.41 11.61
N ASN A 32 3.89 9.69 11.45
CA ASN A 32 5.25 10.17 11.23
C ASN A 32 6.10 9.96 12.49
N LEU A 33 7.43 9.90 12.33
CA LEU A 33 8.38 9.78 13.46
C LEU A 33 8.40 11.06 14.29
N ASP A 34 8.47 12.21 13.61
CA ASP A 34 8.53 13.53 14.21
C ASP A 34 7.27 14.34 13.86
N ASN A 35 6.92 15.27 14.72
CA ASN A 35 5.84 16.23 14.44
C ASN A 35 6.35 17.37 13.52
N ALA A 36 5.45 18.27 13.11
CA ALA A 36 5.78 19.41 12.25
C ALA A 36 6.87 20.36 12.84
N ASN A 37 7.15 20.29 14.13
CA ASN A 37 8.17 21.08 14.82
C ASN A 37 9.50 20.30 15.00
N GLY A 38 9.64 19.11 14.40
CA GLY A 38 10.83 18.27 14.52
C GLY A 38 10.99 17.59 15.88
N LEU A 39 9.94 17.56 16.71
CA LEU A 39 9.93 16.85 17.97
C LEU A 39 9.36 15.45 17.80
N VAL A 40 9.96 14.48 18.47
CA VAL A 40 9.48 13.10 18.49
C VAL A 40 8.02 13.05 18.99
N VAL A 41 7.19 12.31 18.29
CA VAL A 41 5.78 12.14 18.70
C VAL A 41 5.72 11.16 19.89
N ASP A 42 5.26 11.60 21.06
CA ASP A 42 5.23 10.79 22.29
C ASP A 42 4.60 9.41 22.12
N LYS A 43 3.62 9.29 21.21
CA LYS A 43 2.93 8.01 20.95
C LYS A 43 3.79 7.00 20.21
N THR A 44 4.92 7.42 19.62
CA THR A 44 5.81 6.57 18.81
C THR A 44 6.93 5.93 19.60
N ALA A 45 7.15 6.33 20.86
CA ALA A 45 8.18 5.76 21.72
C ALA A 45 7.94 4.26 21.96
N ASN A 46 9.01 3.47 21.88
CA ASN A 46 9.01 2.01 22.04
C ASN A 46 7.90 1.33 21.22
N SER A 47 7.88 1.64 19.93
CA SER A 47 6.88 1.10 19.00
C SER A 47 7.45 0.85 17.61
N ILE A 48 6.79 -0.01 16.88
CA ILE A 48 6.93 -0.06 15.41
C ILE A 48 6.10 1.08 14.85
N VAL A 49 6.78 2.06 14.27
CA VAL A 49 6.14 3.18 13.56
C VAL A 49 6.21 2.89 12.07
N PHE A 50 5.11 3.08 11.37
CA PHE A 50 5.13 2.96 9.93
C PHE A 50 4.32 4.06 9.25
N PHE A 51 4.75 4.43 8.07
CA PHE A 51 4.14 5.50 7.27
C PHE A 51 4.40 5.31 5.78
N LEU A 52 3.63 6.04 5.00
CA LEU A 52 3.75 6.08 3.55
C LEU A 52 4.87 7.04 3.15
N ILE A 53 5.84 6.57 2.36
CA ILE A 53 6.91 7.42 1.81
C ILE A 53 6.46 8.01 0.48
N ASN A 54 5.92 7.17 -0.40
CA ASN A 54 5.61 7.56 -1.78
C ASN A 54 4.44 6.76 -2.35
N VAL A 55 3.78 7.34 -3.36
CA VAL A 55 2.75 6.68 -4.17
C VAL A 55 3.11 6.89 -5.64
N THR A 56 3.19 5.80 -6.38
CA THR A 56 3.43 5.84 -7.83
C THR A 56 2.38 5.02 -8.56
N GLU A 57 2.09 5.38 -9.80
CA GLU A 57 1.24 4.59 -10.66
C GLU A 57 2.06 3.52 -11.41
N GLU A 58 1.56 2.29 -11.47
CA GLU A 58 2.18 1.22 -12.24
C GLU A 58 1.76 1.37 -13.71
N THR A 59 2.69 1.82 -14.53
CA THR A 59 2.42 2.13 -15.96
C THR A 59 2.58 0.92 -16.87
N THR A 60 3.32 -0.10 -16.47
CA THR A 60 3.60 -1.31 -17.27
C THR A 60 2.33 -2.11 -17.59
N LEU A 61 1.32 -2.04 -16.74
CA LEU A 61 0.06 -2.78 -16.91
C LEU A 61 -1.01 -2.01 -17.68
N LYS A 62 -0.76 -0.77 -18.11
CA LYS A 62 -1.71 0.05 -18.87
C LYS A 62 -2.02 -0.48 -20.28
N ASN A 63 -1.19 -1.35 -20.85
CA ASN A 63 -1.33 -1.82 -22.23
C ASN A 63 -2.45 -2.84 -22.45
N ASN A 64 -3.12 -3.31 -21.41
CA ASN A 64 -4.33 -4.10 -21.56
C ASN A 64 -5.54 -3.20 -21.82
N LEU A 65 -5.64 -2.70 -23.04
CA LEU A 65 -6.88 -2.12 -23.58
C LEU A 65 -7.96 -3.20 -23.55
N ASN A 66 -8.66 -3.31 -22.43
CA ASN A 66 -9.86 -4.14 -22.31
C ASN A 66 -10.97 -3.56 -23.18
N ARG A 67 -10.84 -3.75 -24.49
CA ARG A 67 -11.97 -3.73 -25.41
C ARG A 67 -12.77 -5.01 -25.17
N SER A 68 -13.63 -5.01 -24.16
CA SER A 68 -14.65 -6.05 -24.07
C SER A 68 -15.68 -5.77 -25.15
N VAL A 69 -15.49 -6.43 -26.29
CA VAL A 69 -16.55 -6.57 -27.28
C VAL A 69 -17.56 -7.54 -26.70
N SER A 70 -18.65 -7.06 -26.17
CA SER A 70 -19.79 -7.92 -25.85
C SER A 70 -20.43 -8.34 -27.16
N ALA A 71 -20.19 -9.60 -27.57
CA ALA A 71 -20.85 -10.19 -28.72
C ALA A 71 -22.37 -10.15 -28.50
N GLY A 72 -23.08 -9.37 -29.29
CA GLY A 72 -24.55 -9.34 -29.31
C GLY A 72 -25.25 -8.05 -28.85
N GLN A 73 -24.52 -6.98 -28.52
CA GLN A 73 -25.13 -5.68 -28.28
C GLN A 73 -24.47 -4.59 -29.12
N ASN A 74 -25.30 -3.79 -29.83
CA ASN A 74 -24.88 -2.68 -30.71
C ASN A 74 -24.28 -1.48 -29.96
N PHE A 75 -23.69 -1.69 -28.76
CA PHE A 75 -23.08 -0.64 -27.94
C PHE A 75 -21.70 -1.07 -27.46
N LEU A 76 -20.70 -0.24 -27.69
CA LEU A 76 -19.37 -0.37 -27.09
C LEU A 76 -19.40 0.25 -25.70
N ALA A 77 -19.39 -0.59 -24.67
CA ALA A 77 -19.20 -0.11 -23.31
C ALA A 77 -17.69 0.14 -23.10
N LYS A 78 -17.30 1.41 -22.94
CA LYS A 78 -15.95 1.78 -22.56
C LYS A 78 -15.78 1.51 -21.06
N LYS A 79 -15.26 0.32 -20.72
CA LYS A 79 -14.90 0.02 -19.32
C LYS A 79 -13.63 0.78 -18.97
N GLN A 80 -13.66 1.54 -17.89
CA GLN A 80 -12.47 2.21 -17.38
C GLN A 80 -11.44 1.17 -16.95
N ALA A 81 -10.16 1.37 -17.33
CA ALA A 81 -9.11 0.45 -16.94
C ALA A 81 -8.89 0.52 -15.41
N PRO A 82 -8.64 -0.60 -14.74
CA PRO A 82 -8.35 -0.58 -13.31
C PRO A 82 -7.07 0.21 -13.06
N LEU A 83 -7.05 0.97 -11.95
CA LEU A 83 -5.90 1.74 -11.52
C LEU A 83 -4.97 0.83 -10.71
N HIS A 84 -3.71 0.75 -11.13
CA HIS A 84 -2.64 0.05 -10.42
C HIS A 84 -1.74 1.05 -9.71
N LEU A 85 -1.65 0.97 -8.39
CA LEU A 85 -0.83 1.85 -7.56
C LEU A 85 0.24 1.06 -6.83
N ASN A 86 1.40 1.68 -6.68
CA ASN A 86 2.50 1.22 -5.85
C ASN A 86 2.68 2.16 -4.68
N PHE A 87 2.53 1.66 -3.46
CA PHE A 87 2.86 2.39 -2.25
C PHE A 87 4.24 1.98 -1.77
N GLN A 88 5.06 2.93 -1.37
CA GLN A 88 6.27 2.68 -0.62
C GLN A 88 5.99 2.96 0.85
N ILE A 89 6.05 1.92 1.67
CA ILE A 89 5.75 1.98 3.10
C ILE A 89 7.04 1.67 3.87
N MET A 90 7.38 2.54 4.82
CA MET A 90 8.51 2.35 5.71
C MET A 90 8.03 1.88 7.08
N PHE A 91 8.68 0.86 7.62
CA PHE A 91 8.50 0.36 8.99
C PHE A 91 9.76 0.66 9.78
N CYS A 92 9.64 1.41 10.86
CA CYS A 92 10.76 1.84 11.71
C CYS A 92 10.63 1.26 13.11
N ALA A 93 11.72 0.75 13.66
CA ALA A 93 11.80 0.35 15.07
C ALA A 93 12.23 1.54 15.92
N ASN A 94 11.27 2.31 16.44
CA ASN A 94 11.54 3.47 17.30
C ASN A 94 11.59 3.06 18.77
N PHE A 95 12.72 2.46 19.17
CA PHE A 95 12.94 1.92 20.50
C PHE A 95 14.13 2.60 21.18
N SER A 96 14.01 2.79 22.51
CA SER A 96 15.10 3.28 23.35
C SER A 96 16.24 2.27 23.44
N GLU A 97 17.41 2.72 23.88
CA GLU A 97 18.61 1.88 24.00
C GLU A 97 18.35 0.58 24.79
N GLY A 98 17.61 0.64 25.88
CA GLY A 98 17.28 -0.53 26.71
C GLY A 98 16.39 -1.57 26.02
N ASN A 99 15.67 -1.17 24.96
CA ASN A 99 14.72 -2.03 24.23
C ASN A 99 15.12 -2.21 22.76
N TYR A 100 16.35 -1.89 22.40
CA TYR A 100 16.82 -1.93 21.00
C TYR A 100 16.70 -3.31 20.38
N LEU A 101 17.07 -4.37 21.11
CA LEU A 101 16.97 -5.75 20.63
C LEU A 101 15.53 -6.18 20.40
N ASP A 102 14.60 -5.73 21.23
CA ASP A 102 13.17 -5.98 21.02
C ASP A 102 12.70 -5.35 19.72
N GLY A 103 13.14 -4.12 19.43
CA GLY A 103 12.85 -3.44 18.16
C GLY A 103 13.32 -4.24 16.95
N LEU A 104 14.53 -4.80 16.97
CA LEU A 104 15.05 -5.66 15.90
C LEU A 104 14.25 -6.97 15.77
N ASN A 105 13.83 -7.54 16.88
CA ASN A 105 13.02 -8.75 16.91
C ASN A 105 11.66 -8.50 16.23
N TYR A 106 11.02 -7.36 16.52
CA TYR A 106 9.77 -6.98 15.86
C TYR A 106 9.94 -6.72 14.37
N LEU A 107 11.03 -6.11 13.92
CA LEU A 107 11.31 -5.98 12.48
C LEU A 107 11.50 -7.35 11.82
N SER A 108 12.20 -8.28 12.47
CA SER A 108 12.36 -9.65 11.98
C SER A 108 11.01 -10.36 11.84
N SER A 109 10.12 -10.16 12.81
CA SER A 109 8.75 -10.68 12.76
C SER A 109 7.93 -10.08 11.60
N ILE A 110 8.11 -8.78 11.27
CA ILE A 110 7.48 -8.15 10.09
C ILE A 110 7.97 -8.80 8.80
N ILE A 111 9.30 -9.04 8.68
CA ILE A 111 9.86 -9.72 7.50
C ILE A 111 9.24 -11.11 7.37
N HIS A 112 9.21 -11.87 8.45
CA HIS A 112 8.61 -13.21 8.46
C HIS A 112 7.13 -13.18 8.09
N PHE A 113 6.37 -12.23 8.64
CA PHE A 113 4.95 -12.08 8.35
C PHE A 113 4.68 -11.88 6.85
N PHE A 114 5.36 -10.92 6.21
CA PHE A 114 5.16 -10.65 4.79
C PHE A 114 5.80 -11.69 3.88
N HIS A 115 6.82 -12.42 4.36
CA HIS A 115 7.36 -13.57 3.64
C HIS A 115 6.36 -14.72 3.56
N VAL A 116 5.68 -15.01 4.66
CA VAL A 116 4.63 -16.06 4.73
C VAL A 116 3.33 -15.60 4.06
N HIS A 117 3.02 -14.31 4.17
CA HIS A 117 1.80 -13.71 3.63
C HIS A 117 2.13 -12.57 2.63
N PRO A 118 2.76 -12.87 1.47
CA PRO A 118 3.15 -11.84 0.52
C PRO A 118 1.95 -11.16 -0.14
N LYS A 119 0.76 -11.77 -0.04
CA LYS A 119 -0.50 -11.23 -0.58
C LYS A 119 -1.55 -11.17 0.53
N LEU A 120 -2.08 -9.98 0.77
CA LEU A 120 -3.21 -9.79 1.67
C LEU A 120 -4.46 -9.48 0.87
N ASP A 121 -5.53 -10.23 1.16
CA ASP A 121 -6.83 -10.00 0.54
C ASP A 121 -7.57 -8.89 1.30
N CYS A 122 -7.89 -7.83 0.58
CA CYS A 122 -8.60 -6.66 1.09
C CYS A 122 -10.09 -6.65 0.73
N SER A 123 -10.64 -7.74 0.21
CA SER A 123 -12.06 -7.86 -0.14
C SER A 123 -13.04 -7.44 0.99
N PRO A 124 -12.69 -7.56 2.29
CA PRO A 124 -13.53 -7.06 3.37
C PRO A 124 -13.56 -5.54 3.48
N ILE A 125 -12.59 -4.84 2.85
CA ILE A 125 -12.50 -3.39 2.90
C ILE A 125 -13.38 -2.82 1.79
N LYS A 126 -14.61 -2.47 2.13
CA LYS A 126 -15.46 -1.66 1.25
C LYS A 126 -15.18 -0.20 1.55
N ASP A 127 -14.35 0.44 0.75
CA ASP A 127 -14.37 1.90 0.65
C ASP A 127 -15.62 2.28 -0.15
N LYS A 128 -16.30 3.36 0.23
CA LYS A 128 -17.67 3.68 -0.27
C LYS A 128 -17.79 3.76 -1.80
N GLU A 129 -16.70 3.90 -2.51
CA GLU A 129 -16.66 4.12 -3.97
C GLU A 129 -15.71 3.18 -4.73
N ASN A 130 -14.77 2.51 -4.03
CA ASN A 130 -13.75 1.69 -4.69
C ASN A 130 -13.61 0.33 -4.01
N SER A 131 -13.63 -0.75 -4.77
CA SER A 131 -13.24 -2.05 -4.25
C SER A 131 -11.71 -2.20 -4.34
N ILE A 132 -11.07 -2.38 -3.19
CA ILE A 132 -9.65 -2.66 -3.11
C ILE A 132 -9.48 -4.18 -3.23
N GLY A 133 -8.70 -4.59 -4.23
CA GLY A 133 -8.42 -6.00 -4.48
C GLY A 133 -7.40 -6.57 -3.51
N LYS A 134 -6.29 -7.06 -4.03
CA LYS A 134 -5.21 -7.65 -3.24
C LYS A 134 -4.07 -6.66 -3.08
N LEU A 135 -3.44 -6.68 -1.90
CA LEU A 135 -2.15 -6.03 -1.65
C LEU A 135 -1.05 -7.06 -1.83
N THR A 136 -0.03 -6.74 -2.61
CA THR A 136 1.17 -7.57 -2.75
C THR A 136 2.35 -6.82 -2.16
N PHE A 137 3.07 -7.45 -1.23
CA PHE A 137 4.20 -6.87 -0.50
C PHE A 137 5.52 -7.39 -1.04
N GLU A 138 6.43 -6.50 -1.37
CA GLU A 138 7.79 -6.79 -1.83
C GLU A 138 8.78 -5.98 -1.00
N LEU A 139 9.76 -6.65 -0.37
CA LEU A 139 10.81 -5.97 0.38
C LEU A 139 11.73 -5.23 -0.59
N CYS A 140 11.91 -3.93 -0.38
CA CYS A 140 12.83 -3.13 -1.16
C CYS A 140 14.26 -3.33 -0.64
N THR A 141 15.18 -3.63 -1.55
CA THR A 141 16.62 -3.63 -1.26
C THR A 141 17.19 -2.29 -1.71
N LEU A 142 17.69 -1.50 -0.77
CA LEU A 142 18.33 -0.22 -1.02
C LEU A 142 19.81 -0.30 -0.66
N ASP A 143 20.64 0.39 -1.42
CA ASP A 143 22.04 0.59 -1.06
C ASP A 143 22.20 1.68 0.01
N TYR A 144 23.44 1.88 0.51
CA TYR A 144 23.70 2.90 1.55
C TYR A 144 23.43 4.33 1.09
N GLY A 145 23.63 4.63 -0.19
CA GLY A 145 23.36 5.95 -0.76
C GLY A 145 21.86 6.21 -0.79
N GLU A 146 21.10 5.26 -1.29
CA GLU A 146 19.65 5.33 -1.39
C GLU A 146 18.99 5.46 0.00
N ILE A 147 19.40 4.64 0.97
CA ILE A 147 18.85 4.71 2.33
C ILE A 147 19.20 6.05 3.00
N SER A 148 20.42 6.59 2.77
CA SER A 148 20.82 7.89 3.27
C SER A 148 19.98 9.02 2.69
N GLN A 149 19.68 8.97 1.39
CA GLN A 149 18.80 9.96 0.73
C GLN A 149 17.39 9.92 1.28
N VAL A 150 16.83 8.72 1.48
CA VAL A 150 15.50 8.55 2.07
C VAL A 150 15.45 9.17 3.48
N TRP A 151 16.40 8.85 4.34
CA TRP A 151 16.44 9.38 5.70
C TRP A 151 16.69 10.89 5.74
N SER A 152 17.51 11.42 4.84
CA SER A 152 17.72 12.87 4.69
C SER A 152 16.42 13.57 4.29
N ALA A 153 15.64 12.97 3.40
CA ALA A 153 14.35 13.52 2.98
C ALA A 153 13.30 13.48 4.09
N ILE A 154 13.33 12.44 4.94
CA ILE A 154 12.44 12.33 6.12
C ILE A 154 12.83 13.35 7.20
N GLY A 155 14.13 13.68 7.33
CA GLY A 155 14.63 14.66 8.30
C GLY A 155 14.72 14.17 9.73
N SER A 156 14.57 12.85 9.97
CA SER A 156 14.68 12.21 11.28
C SER A 156 16.00 11.46 11.46
N LYS A 157 16.32 11.10 12.70
CA LYS A 157 17.47 10.24 12.98
C LYS A 157 17.25 8.87 12.37
N LEU A 158 18.30 8.32 11.76
CA LEU A 158 18.32 6.97 11.24
C LEU A 158 18.01 5.97 12.38
N THR A 159 16.98 5.18 12.17
CA THR A 159 16.62 4.04 13.02
C THR A 159 16.55 2.76 12.19
N PRO A 160 16.69 1.57 12.80
CA PRO A 160 16.48 0.33 12.07
C PRO A 160 15.13 0.33 11.38
N SER A 161 15.13 0.06 10.07
CA SER A 161 13.91 0.18 9.26
C SER A 161 13.88 -0.78 8.08
N LEU A 162 12.67 -1.02 7.59
CA LEU A 162 12.37 -1.82 6.41
C LEU A 162 11.50 -1.00 5.47
N ILE A 163 11.74 -1.10 4.17
CA ILE A 163 10.89 -0.47 3.16
C ILE A 163 10.25 -1.56 2.32
N TYR A 164 8.94 -1.49 2.19
CA TYR A 164 8.15 -2.37 1.34
C TYR A 164 7.49 -1.59 0.20
N LYS A 165 7.61 -2.14 -1.00
CA LYS A 165 6.74 -1.79 -2.13
C LYS A 165 5.46 -2.61 -2.01
N VAL A 166 4.32 -1.93 -2.01
CA VAL A 166 3.00 -2.56 -1.90
C VAL A 166 2.21 -2.27 -3.16
N ASN A 167 2.03 -3.29 -3.99
CA ASN A 167 1.23 -3.18 -5.20
C ASN A 167 -0.26 -3.31 -4.86
N ILE A 168 -1.07 -2.38 -5.35
CA ILE A 168 -2.50 -2.28 -5.09
C ILE A 168 -3.24 -2.23 -6.39
N LEU A 169 -4.19 -3.15 -6.55
CA LEU A 169 -5.16 -3.10 -7.62
C LEU A 169 -6.45 -2.44 -7.11
N VAL A 170 -6.81 -1.31 -7.69
CA VAL A 170 -8.04 -0.59 -7.37
C VAL A 170 -9.03 -0.80 -8.49
N PHE A 171 -10.17 -1.40 -8.17
CA PHE A 171 -11.30 -1.48 -9.09
C PHE A 171 -12.18 -0.26 -8.84
N GLU A 172 -12.26 0.64 -9.81
CA GLU A 172 -13.24 1.71 -9.77
C GLU A 172 -14.63 1.13 -9.96
N ASP A 173 -15.54 1.47 -9.04
CA ASP A 173 -16.91 1.02 -9.11
C ASP A 173 -17.64 1.88 -10.17
N LYS A 174 -18.18 1.19 -11.14
CA LYS A 174 -19.28 1.53 -12.05
C LYS A 174 -19.56 3.02 -12.28
N SER A 175 -18.69 3.73 -12.96
CA SER A 175 -19.15 4.82 -13.78
C SER A 175 -20.06 4.24 -14.86
N ILE A 176 -21.29 4.75 -14.97
CA ILE A 176 -22.25 4.36 -16.02
C ILE A 176 -21.53 4.43 -17.37
N PRO A 177 -21.37 3.32 -18.11
CA PRO A 177 -20.67 3.37 -19.37
C PRO A 177 -21.43 4.31 -20.28
N GLY A 178 -20.77 5.37 -20.74
CA GLY A 178 -21.32 6.19 -21.81
C GLY A 178 -21.60 5.28 -23.00
N LYS A 179 -22.88 5.11 -23.35
CA LYS A 179 -23.27 4.33 -24.52
C LYS A 179 -22.77 5.08 -25.74
N ILE A 180 -21.75 4.58 -26.39
CA ILE A 180 -21.31 5.07 -27.70
C ILE A 180 -22.10 4.24 -28.73
N PRO A 181 -22.98 4.87 -29.55
CA PRO A 181 -23.71 4.14 -30.59
C PRO A 181 -22.71 3.56 -31.57
N ALA A 182 -22.90 2.31 -31.96
CA ALA A 182 -22.14 1.71 -33.05
C ALA A 182 -22.58 2.34 -34.38
N ILE A 183 -21.60 2.57 -35.26
CA ILE A 183 -21.90 3.01 -36.64
C ILE A 183 -22.47 1.82 -37.40
N GLU A 184 -23.79 1.85 -37.72
CA GLU A 184 -24.48 0.74 -38.34
C GLU A 184 -24.26 0.66 -39.87
N SER A 185 -23.98 1.77 -40.52
CA SER A 185 -23.63 1.76 -41.97
C SER A 185 -22.95 3.06 -42.41
N VAL A 186 -22.05 2.95 -43.37
CA VAL A 186 -21.50 4.08 -44.13
C VAL A 186 -22.17 4.07 -45.50
N GLN A 187 -23.11 4.98 -45.75
CA GLN A 187 -23.64 5.18 -47.13
C GLN A 187 -22.66 6.04 -47.91
N ASN A 188 -21.93 5.42 -48.86
CA ASN A 188 -21.26 6.16 -49.92
C ASN A 188 -22.31 6.68 -50.88
N ARG A 189 -22.55 7.99 -50.88
CA ARG A 189 -23.23 8.65 -52.01
C ARG A 189 -22.17 8.92 -53.08
N ILE A 190 -22.27 8.19 -54.19
CA ILE A 190 -21.63 8.50 -55.46
C ILE A 190 -22.43 9.59 -56.15
#